data_b8febfa3e2ace2590efd3181f843b6cf
#
_entry.id   b8febfa3e2ace2590efd3181f843b6cf
#
_cell.length_a   1.000
_cell.length_b   1.000
_cell.length_c   1.000
_cell.angle_alpha   90.00
_cell.angle_beta   90.00
_cell.angle_gamma   90.00
#
_symmetry.space_group_name_H-M   'P 1'
#
loop_
_entity.id
_entity.type
_entity.pdbx_description
1 polymer ?
#
loop_
_entity_poly.entity_id
_entity_poly.type
_entity_poly.pdbx_seq_one_letter_code
_entity_poly.pdbx_strand_id
1 'polypeptide(L)'
;MFYVRSNDGTRIAVYECNKGCPKTVFLVHGWPLSHKIYEYQIELLTRCGYHVVAVDLRGFGESDTPACGYGYDQMAADIYHVVKSMGLKKFILTGFSMGGAIVLRYMRLFCGYGVEKLILLAAAAPSWTQREGYPYGLTRKYVDS
;
A
#
# COMPACT_ATOMS: atom_id res chain seq x y z
N MET A 1 -15.47 5.79 4.48
CA MET A 1 -15.00 4.55 3.84
C MET A 1 -15.82 4.31 2.58
N PHE A 2 -15.18 3.91 1.49
CA PHE A 2 -15.80 3.55 0.22
C PHE A 2 -14.96 2.47 -0.48
N TYR A 3 -15.45 1.92 -1.60
CA TYR A 3 -14.75 0.88 -2.34
C TYR A 3 -14.35 1.35 -3.74
N VAL A 4 -13.15 0.96 -4.16
CA VAL A 4 -12.68 1.10 -5.54
C VAL A 4 -12.49 -0.30 -6.14
N ARG A 5 -12.93 -0.50 -7.38
CA ARG A 5 -12.70 -1.76 -8.10
C ARG A 5 -11.34 -1.74 -8.78
N SER A 6 -10.57 -2.79 -8.55
CA SER A 6 -9.34 -3.07 -9.27
C SER A 6 -9.62 -3.61 -10.68
N ASN A 7 -8.57 -3.82 -11.46
CA ASN A 7 -8.66 -4.33 -12.85
C ASN A 7 -9.30 -5.72 -12.97
N ASP A 8 -9.23 -6.53 -11.92
CA ASP A 8 -9.83 -7.87 -11.85
C ASP A 8 -11.23 -7.89 -11.18
N GLY A 9 -11.78 -6.72 -10.88
CA GLY A 9 -13.07 -6.55 -10.22
C GLY A 9 -13.04 -6.60 -8.70
N THR A 10 -11.91 -6.94 -8.07
CA THR A 10 -11.74 -6.96 -6.61
C THR A 10 -12.03 -5.58 -6.01
N ARG A 11 -12.86 -5.52 -4.99
CA ARG A 11 -13.15 -4.27 -4.28
C ARG A 11 -12.07 -4.02 -3.22
N ILE A 12 -11.46 -2.85 -3.30
CA ILE A 12 -10.46 -2.35 -2.34
C ILE A 12 -11.13 -1.32 -1.45
N ALA A 13 -11.13 -1.55 -0.14
CA ALA A 13 -11.66 -0.62 0.84
C ALA A 13 -10.70 0.57 1.00
N VAL A 14 -11.26 1.77 0.92
CA VAL A 14 -10.51 3.04 1.00
C VAL A 14 -11.08 3.89 2.13
N TYR A 15 -10.21 4.38 2.98
CA TYR A 15 -10.49 5.29 4.09
C TYR A 15 -9.93 6.66 3.76
N GLU A 16 -10.75 7.68 3.80
CA GLU A 16 -10.39 9.03 3.41
C GLU A 16 -10.78 10.01 4.52
N CYS A 17 -9.83 10.87 4.90
CA CYS A 17 -10.03 11.95 5.86
C CYS A 17 -9.50 13.27 5.28
N ASN A 18 -10.13 14.40 5.65
CA ASN A 18 -9.74 15.75 5.22
C ASN A 18 -9.65 15.93 3.71
N LYS A 19 -10.59 15.39 2.96
CA LYS A 19 -10.70 15.64 1.52
C LYS A 19 -10.66 17.13 1.23
N GLY A 20 -9.82 17.52 0.26
CA GLY A 20 -9.67 18.92 -0.13
C GLY A 20 -8.48 19.64 0.51
N CYS A 21 -7.80 19.04 1.50
CA CYS A 21 -6.52 19.55 1.97
C CYS A 21 -5.44 19.43 0.89
N PRO A 22 -4.49 20.40 0.82
CA PRO A 22 -3.60 20.53 -0.34
C PRO A 22 -2.51 19.44 -0.41
N LYS A 23 -2.21 18.79 0.70
CA LYS A 23 -1.17 17.74 0.78
C LYS A 23 -1.82 16.42 1.12
N THR A 24 -1.62 15.42 0.27
CA THR A 24 -2.16 14.07 0.44
C THR A 24 -1.09 13.09 0.90
N VAL A 25 -1.43 12.28 1.91
CA VAL A 25 -0.63 11.13 2.35
C VAL A 25 -1.43 9.86 2.08
N PHE A 26 -0.84 8.93 1.36
CA PHE A 26 -1.42 7.62 1.04
C PHE A 26 -0.69 6.54 1.84
N LEU A 27 -1.44 5.75 2.62
CA LEU A 27 -0.92 4.78 3.59
C LEU A 27 -1.24 3.35 3.17
N VAL A 28 -0.20 2.51 3.08
CA VAL A 28 -0.30 1.08 2.70
C VAL A 28 0.25 0.22 3.82
N HIS A 29 -0.62 -0.59 4.44
CA HIS A 29 -0.27 -1.44 5.58
C HIS A 29 0.54 -2.70 5.18
N GLY A 30 1.05 -3.42 6.19
CA GLY A 30 1.75 -4.69 6.05
C GLY A 30 0.87 -5.91 6.36
N TRP A 31 1.45 -7.10 6.25
CA TRP A 31 0.83 -8.38 6.62
C TRP A 31 0.93 -8.64 8.14
N PRO A 32 -0.06 -9.21 8.80
CA PRO A 32 -1.45 -9.49 8.42
C PRO A 32 -2.40 -8.40 8.97
N LEU A 33 -2.18 -7.16 8.60
CA LEU A 33 -2.79 -5.97 9.18
C LEU A 33 -3.91 -5.39 8.30
N SER A 34 -4.37 -4.20 8.66
CA SER A 34 -5.32 -3.37 7.90
C SER A 34 -4.94 -1.89 8.07
N HIS A 35 -5.72 -0.97 7.48
CA HIS A 35 -5.55 0.48 7.68
C HIS A 35 -5.47 0.88 9.17
N LYS A 36 -6.04 0.08 10.08
CA LYS A 36 -6.07 0.36 11.53
C LYS A 36 -4.69 0.45 12.18
N ILE A 37 -3.65 -0.14 11.57
CA ILE A 37 -2.28 0.02 12.07
C ILE A 37 -1.81 1.49 12.06
N TYR A 38 -2.46 2.31 11.24
CA TYR A 38 -2.16 3.73 11.07
C TYR A 38 -3.09 4.66 11.87
N GLU A 39 -3.87 4.17 12.85
CA GLU A 39 -4.86 4.99 13.54
C GLU A 39 -4.26 6.27 14.13
N TYR A 40 -3.10 6.20 14.78
CA TYR A 40 -2.38 7.36 15.31
C TYR A 40 -1.89 8.31 14.22
N GLN A 41 -1.33 7.77 13.15
CA GLN A 41 -0.84 8.56 12.01
C GLN A 41 -1.99 9.25 11.30
N ILE A 42 -3.11 8.54 11.11
CA ILE A 42 -4.32 9.11 10.50
C ILE A 42 -4.82 10.28 11.34
N GLU A 43 -4.97 10.09 12.66
CA GLU A 43 -5.42 11.14 13.56
C GLU A 43 -4.47 12.35 13.53
N LEU A 44 -3.17 12.13 13.70
CA LEU A 44 -2.17 13.18 13.74
C LEU A 44 -2.09 13.94 12.42
N LEU A 45 -2.00 13.24 11.30
CA LEU A 45 -1.92 13.86 9.97
C LEU A 45 -3.19 14.66 9.65
N THR A 46 -4.36 14.14 10.04
CA THR A 46 -5.64 14.84 9.89
C THR A 46 -5.66 16.15 10.68
N ARG A 47 -5.18 16.14 11.92
CA ARG A 47 -5.03 17.34 12.75
C ARG A 47 -4.03 18.34 12.18
N CYS A 48 -2.98 17.86 11.53
CA CYS A 48 -1.99 18.68 10.85
C CYS A 48 -2.44 19.21 9.47
N GLY A 49 -3.68 18.98 9.07
CA GLY A 49 -4.24 19.51 7.82
C GLY A 49 -3.82 18.73 6.57
N TYR A 50 -3.46 17.45 6.69
CA TYR A 50 -3.25 16.59 5.53
C TYR A 50 -4.53 15.91 5.09
N HIS A 51 -4.71 15.75 3.79
CA HIS A 51 -5.65 14.79 3.21
C HIS A 51 -5.04 13.40 3.36
N VAL A 52 -5.70 12.51 4.09
CA VAL A 52 -5.18 11.17 4.40
C VAL A 52 -6.02 10.13 3.68
N VAL A 53 -5.36 9.26 2.95
CA VAL A 53 -5.96 8.10 2.29
C VAL A 53 -5.27 6.85 2.83
N ALA A 54 -6.01 5.89 3.31
CA ALA A 54 -5.51 4.58 3.71
C ALA A 54 -6.34 3.50 3.04
N VAL A 55 -5.71 2.39 2.68
CA VAL A 55 -6.39 1.26 2.04
C VAL A 55 -6.26 0.00 2.89
N ASP A 56 -7.23 -0.88 2.77
CA ASP A 56 -7.04 -2.28 3.12
C ASP A 56 -6.62 -3.03 1.85
N LEU A 57 -5.48 -3.71 1.90
CA LEU A 57 -5.03 -4.55 0.80
C LEU A 57 -6.03 -5.69 0.55
N ARG A 58 -6.08 -6.21 -0.69
CA ARG A 58 -6.87 -7.42 -0.98
C ARG A 58 -6.59 -8.55 0.01
N GLY A 59 -7.62 -9.22 0.49
CA GLY A 59 -7.52 -10.28 1.49
C GLY A 59 -7.43 -9.78 2.94
N PHE A 60 -7.46 -8.47 3.18
CA PHE A 60 -7.35 -7.89 4.51
C PHE A 60 -8.45 -6.86 4.78
N GLY A 61 -8.73 -6.66 6.08
CA GLY A 61 -9.70 -5.67 6.54
C GLY A 61 -11.05 -5.82 5.87
N GLU A 62 -11.56 -4.73 5.31
CA GLU A 62 -12.87 -4.66 4.63
C GLU A 62 -12.76 -4.88 3.10
N SER A 63 -11.55 -5.11 2.57
CA SER A 63 -11.38 -5.43 1.15
C SER A 63 -11.82 -6.85 0.82
N ASP A 64 -12.17 -7.10 -0.45
CA ASP A 64 -12.51 -8.43 -0.90
C ASP A 64 -11.34 -9.40 -0.76
N THR A 65 -11.68 -10.69 -0.56
CA THR A 65 -10.71 -11.79 -0.46
C THR A 65 -10.86 -12.70 -1.71
N PRO A 66 -10.26 -12.30 -2.85
CA PRO A 66 -10.32 -13.10 -4.07
C PRO A 66 -9.56 -14.42 -3.92
N ALA A 67 -9.90 -15.43 -4.74
CA ALA A 67 -9.24 -16.73 -4.69
C ALA A 67 -7.77 -16.71 -5.14
N CYS A 68 -7.33 -15.65 -5.84
CA CYS A 68 -5.96 -15.50 -6.35
C CYS A 68 -5.57 -14.03 -6.50
N GLY A 69 -4.36 -13.75 -7.02
CA GLY A 69 -3.91 -12.39 -7.30
C GLY A 69 -3.21 -11.72 -6.13
N TYR A 70 -2.58 -12.47 -5.24
CA TYR A 70 -1.87 -11.93 -4.07
C TYR A 70 -0.41 -11.58 -4.32
N GLY A 71 0.04 -11.58 -5.58
CA GLY A 71 1.38 -11.11 -5.93
C GLY A 71 1.52 -9.58 -5.84
N TYR A 72 2.74 -9.11 -5.64
CA TYR A 72 3.02 -7.68 -5.48
C TYR A 72 2.65 -6.84 -6.71
N ASP A 73 2.68 -7.42 -7.90
CA ASP A 73 2.27 -6.74 -9.14
C ASP A 73 0.78 -6.37 -9.09
N GLN A 74 -0.04 -7.34 -8.68
CA GLN A 74 -1.48 -7.12 -8.56
C GLN A 74 -1.82 -6.18 -7.41
N MET A 75 -1.16 -6.31 -6.24
CA MET A 75 -1.37 -5.40 -5.13
C MET A 75 -0.93 -3.96 -5.47
N ALA A 76 0.16 -3.79 -6.22
CA ALA A 76 0.56 -2.49 -6.72
C ALA A 76 -0.44 -1.92 -7.74
N ALA A 77 -1.04 -2.78 -8.58
CA ALA A 77 -2.10 -2.39 -9.49
C ALA A 77 -3.36 -1.95 -8.74
N ASP A 78 -3.72 -2.60 -7.64
CA ASP A 78 -4.83 -2.17 -6.78
C ASP A 78 -4.62 -0.74 -6.29
N ILE A 79 -3.43 -0.43 -5.77
CA ILE A 79 -3.07 0.94 -5.34
C ILE A 79 -3.19 1.92 -6.50
N TYR A 80 -2.71 1.55 -7.69
CA TYR A 80 -2.81 2.39 -8.88
C TYR A 80 -4.27 2.67 -9.26
N HIS A 81 -5.14 1.67 -9.21
CA HIS A 81 -6.57 1.87 -9.49
C HIS A 81 -7.25 2.78 -8.48
N VAL A 82 -6.90 2.67 -7.19
CA VAL A 82 -7.38 3.60 -6.16
C VAL A 82 -6.90 5.02 -6.47
N VAL A 83 -5.61 5.22 -6.73
CA VAL A 83 -5.03 6.53 -7.08
C VAL A 83 -5.72 7.16 -8.28
N LYS A 84 -5.95 6.37 -9.34
CA LYS A 84 -6.64 6.83 -10.57
C LYS A 84 -8.10 7.16 -10.31
N SER A 85 -8.82 6.31 -9.60
CA SER A 85 -10.24 6.51 -9.27
C SER A 85 -10.46 7.77 -8.43
N MET A 86 -9.55 8.07 -7.51
CA MET A 86 -9.60 9.28 -6.68
C MET A 86 -9.06 10.53 -7.39
N GLY A 87 -8.48 10.40 -8.57
CA GLY A 87 -7.86 11.50 -9.31
C GLY A 87 -6.63 12.09 -8.61
N LEU A 88 -5.92 11.30 -7.80
CA LEU A 88 -4.73 11.77 -7.08
C LEU A 88 -3.57 11.96 -8.06
N LYS A 89 -3.10 13.22 -8.18
CA LYS A 89 -2.02 13.59 -9.11
C LYS A 89 -0.71 13.95 -8.39
N LYS A 90 -0.77 14.14 -7.08
CA LYS A 90 0.38 14.52 -6.26
C LYS A 90 0.15 14.10 -4.81
N PHE A 91 0.94 13.12 -4.33
CA PHE A 91 0.79 12.59 -2.98
C PHE A 91 2.10 11.99 -2.43
N ILE A 92 2.15 11.87 -1.11
CA ILE A 92 3.20 11.15 -0.39
C ILE A 92 2.73 9.70 -0.26
N LEU A 93 3.49 8.75 -0.81
CA LEU A 93 3.17 7.33 -0.72
C LEU A 93 3.95 6.70 0.43
N THR A 94 3.24 6.07 1.36
CA THR A 94 3.85 5.46 2.55
C THR A 94 3.53 3.97 2.59
N GLY A 95 4.56 3.13 2.79
CA GLY A 95 4.39 1.69 2.92
C GLY A 95 5.08 1.13 4.15
N PHE A 96 4.36 0.32 4.94
CA PHE A 96 4.87 -0.38 6.11
C PHE A 96 5.09 -1.86 5.84
N SER A 97 6.26 -2.40 6.20
CA SER A 97 6.59 -3.82 6.09
C SER A 97 6.34 -4.36 4.67
N MET A 98 5.43 -5.34 4.49
CA MET A 98 4.99 -5.84 3.18
C MET A 98 4.44 -4.69 2.30
N GLY A 99 3.71 -3.73 2.87
CA GLY A 99 3.25 -2.55 2.16
C GLY A 99 4.40 -1.73 1.58
N GLY A 100 5.57 -1.72 2.25
CA GLY A 100 6.79 -1.11 1.73
C GLY A 100 7.28 -1.77 0.43
N ALA A 101 7.25 -3.11 0.35
CA ALA A 101 7.59 -3.83 -0.88
C ALA A 101 6.57 -3.54 -2.01
N ILE A 102 5.27 -3.46 -1.66
CA ILE A 102 4.21 -3.15 -2.62
C ILE A 102 4.37 -1.73 -3.19
N VAL A 103 4.65 -0.72 -2.36
CA VAL A 103 4.83 0.65 -2.86
C VAL A 103 6.10 0.81 -3.70
N LEU A 104 7.17 0.07 -3.39
CA LEU A 104 8.35 0.00 -4.26
C LEU A 104 8.00 -0.63 -5.62
N ARG A 105 7.14 -1.65 -5.63
CA ARG A 105 6.66 -2.26 -6.87
C ARG A 105 5.77 -1.30 -7.67
N TYR A 106 4.93 -0.51 -6.98
CA TYR A 106 4.17 0.59 -7.59
C TYR A 106 5.11 1.59 -8.30
N MET A 107 6.16 2.05 -7.61
CA MET A 107 7.15 2.98 -8.20
C MET A 107 7.73 2.43 -9.50
N ARG A 108 8.05 1.14 -9.54
CA ARG A 108 8.62 0.50 -10.72
C ARG A 108 7.60 0.32 -11.85
N LEU A 109 6.41 -0.23 -11.55
CA LEU A 109 5.41 -0.59 -12.58
C LEU A 109 4.74 0.63 -13.20
N PHE A 110 4.49 1.66 -12.40
CA PHE A 110 3.73 2.84 -12.81
C PHE A 110 4.59 4.11 -12.90
N CYS A 111 5.92 3.96 -12.96
CA CYS A 111 6.88 5.06 -13.01
C CYS A 111 6.63 6.14 -11.95
N GLY A 112 6.21 5.71 -10.74
CA GLY A 112 5.90 6.61 -9.63
C GLY A 112 4.73 7.55 -9.89
N TYR A 113 3.75 7.14 -10.69
CA TYR A 113 2.62 8.00 -11.04
C TYR A 113 2.02 8.72 -9.83
N GLY A 114 2.07 10.05 -9.82
CA GLY A 114 1.52 10.91 -8.77
C GLY A 114 2.35 10.98 -7.49
N VAL A 115 3.39 10.19 -7.33
CA VAL A 115 4.19 10.14 -6.10
C VAL A 115 5.19 11.30 -6.07
N GLU A 116 5.01 12.20 -5.10
CA GLU A 116 5.94 13.30 -4.84
C GLU A 116 7.07 12.87 -3.88
N LYS A 117 6.72 12.06 -2.88
CA LYS A 117 7.66 11.51 -1.89
C LYS A 117 7.27 10.07 -1.57
N LEU A 118 8.27 9.25 -1.30
CA LEU A 118 8.11 7.87 -0.84
C LEU A 118 8.62 7.76 0.59
N ILE A 119 7.79 7.17 1.47
CA ILE A 119 8.17 6.88 2.86
C ILE A 119 8.10 5.36 3.05
N LEU A 120 9.20 4.78 3.50
CA LEU A 120 9.31 3.36 3.80
C LEU A 120 9.47 3.16 5.31
N LEU A 121 8.53 2.47 5.91
CA LEU A 121 8.52 2.16 7.33
C LEU A 121 8.80 0.67 7.50
N ALA A 122 9.99 0.31 7.99
CA ALA A 122 10.43 -1.07 8.17
C ALA A 122 10.08 -1.96 6.95
N ALA A 123 10.32 -1.45 5.75
CA ALA A 123 9.90 -2.07 4.50
C ALA A 123 10.53 -3.46 4.29
N ALA A 124 9.72 -4.41 3.83
CA ALA A 124 10.15 -5.74 3.45
C ALA A 124 10.84 -5.74 2.07
N ALA A 125 11.97 -5.06 1.99
CA ALA A 125 12.71 -4.86 0.76
C ALA A 125 14.22 -4.96 1.01
N PRO A 126 15.01 -5.38 0.02
CA PRO A 126 14.61 -5.76 -1.33
C PRO A 126 14.01 -7.16 -1.44
N SER A 127 14.12 -8.01 -0.42
CA SER A 127 13.53 -9.35 -0.42
C SER A 127 13.39 -9.92 1.00
N TRP A 128 12.33 -10.69 1.24
CA TRP A 128 12.16 -11.48 2.45
C TRP A 128 13.09 -12.71 2.49
N THR A 129 13.37 -13.27 1.31
CA THR A 129 14.16 -14.48 1.18
C THR A 129 15.54 -14.19 0.61
N GLN A 130 16.50 -15.02 0.98
CA GLN A 130 17.81 -15.03 0.36
C GLN A 130 17.70 -15.34 -1.13
N ARG A 131 18.52 -14.66 -1.94
CA ARG A 131 18.64 -14.86 -3.38
C ARG A 131 20.06 -14.51 -3.83
N GLU A 132 20.38 -14.84 -5.06
CA GLU A 132 21.66 -14.46 -5.64
C GLU A 132 21.86 -12.93 -5.53
N GLY A 133 23.02 -12.55 -5.01
CA GLY A 133 23.36 -11.14 -4.74
C GLY A 133 22.67 -10.51 -3.52
N TYR A 134 21.84 -11.26 -2.77
CA TYR A 134 21.20 -10.78 -1.54
C TYR A 134 21.15 -11.88 -0.45
N PRO A 135 22.19 -11.99 0.39
CA PRO A 135 22.28 -13.05 1.41
C PRO A 135 21.51 -12.73 2.71
N TYR A 136 20.88 -11.55 2.82
CA TYR A 136 20.26 -11.04 4.05
C TYR A 136 18.80 -11.41 4.16
N GLY A 137 18.30 -12.44 3.92
CA GLY A 137 16.89 -12.82 4.07
C GLY A 137 16.75 -14.14 4.77
N LEU A 138 15.53 -14.60 4.95
CA LEU A 138 15.21 -15.93 5.41
C LEU A 138 15.64 -16.97 4.33
N THR A 139 16.15 -18.11 4.75
CA THR A 139 16.46 -19.17 3.79
C THR A 139 15.16 -19.74 3.20
N ARG A 140 15.20 -20.21 1.95
CA ARG A 140 14.06 -20.90 1.32
C ARG A 140 13.58 -22.07 2.19
N LYS A 141 14.50 -22.84 2.74
CA LYS A 141 14.19 -23.96 3.63
C LYS A 141 13.35 -23.55 4.84
N TYR A 142 13.60 -22.37 5.39
CA TYR A 142 12.84 -21.85 6.54
C TYR A 142 11.44 -21.38 6.14
N VAL A 143 11.30 -20.79 4.94
CA VAL A 143 10.02 -20.27 4.46
C VAL A 143 9.09 -21.37 3.98
N ASP A 144 9.65 -22.44 3.44
CA ASP A 144 8.90 -23.59 2.89
C ASP A 144 8.57 -24.65 3.97
N SER A 145 9.03 -24.46 5.22
CA SER A 145 8.71 -25.33 6.35
C SER A 145 7.44 -24.91 7.09
#